data_ee6736e79559e42de16ff47f4c43a0a6
#
_entry.id   ee6736e79559e42de16ff47f4c43a0a6
#
_cell.length_a   1.000
_cell.length_b   1.000
_cell.length_c   1.000
_cell.angle_alpha   90.00
_cell.angle_beta   90.00
_cell.angle_gamma   90.00
#
_symmetry.space_group_name_H-M   'P 1'
#
loop_
_entity.id
_entity.type
_entity.pdbx_description
1 polymer ?
#
loop_
_entity_poly.entity_id
_entity_poly.type
_entity_poly.pdbx_seq_one_letter_code
_entity_poly.pdbx_strand_id
1 'polypeptide(L)'
;MRALTARLGPALFLVAYFFWFAGGGLRARFTGDDLMNLNFHLTPSFARLVLSNLTYWTTAYRPMGGILYVAIYRLAGFHPMPFRAVCFALLLLNLWLLYRVCLRLTERREVALLATLLVSYHAWLVNLYYSTGTIYELLCFAFYWAAFDYYAGVRQAGKTLRLRQWAVFLALYICALNSKELAVTLPLAILCYEWIWHRLKGGVRGVAIAALVTLPYVVGKLTGPDSLAANPLYRPAISPARYLHTFHLYLNVLFYQDHFFRDANTILLVVAMLALAIWQRSRPLLFAWCFILFSVLPFIFVPHYSGFFLYLPMAGWALYAAAALETLRVRFARALPPAVLFLGVALALAPAHTHESRKTMQVFTSADLPTTETIAQLQQVQPSLPKGAHLFFESDPFPPQTFSLVFLVRLFYRDLTIEVARAKDGDAADSRHFDAVFRWDDGKLVKVGRASSDRHPNRGLYRAGAVACRGLPWPA
;
A
#
# COMPACT_ATOMS: atom_id res chain seq x y z
N MET A 1 32.25 -23.38 -5.41
CA MET A 1 30.82 -23.78 -5.41
C MET A 1 30.20 -23.76 -4.03
N ARG A 2 30.67 -24.46 -2.99
CA ARG A 2 30.05 -24.49 -1.63
C ARG A 2 29.85 -23.12 -1.00
N ALA A 3 30.75 -22.15 -1.16
CA ALA A 3 30.60 -20.79 -0.60
C ALA A 3 29.54 -19.95 -1.33
N LEU A 4 29.31 -20.19 -2.63
CA LEU A 4 28.30 -19.51 -3.42
C LEU A 4 26.89 -20.05 -3.08
N THR A 5 26.74 -21.38 -2.97
CA THR A 5 25.49 -22.03 -2.58
C THR A 5 25.07 -21.65 -1.16
N ALA A 6 26.02 -21.53 -0.22
CA ALA A 6 25.74 -21.06 1.14
C ALA A 6 25.27 -19.58 1.20
N ARG A 7 25.66 -18.78 0.21
CA ARG A 7 25.21 -17.37 0.11
C ARG A 7 23.86 -17.21 -0.59
N LEU A 8 23.61 -17.99 -1.64
CA LEU A 8 22.40 -17.87 -2.46
C LEU A 8 21.22 -18.69 -1.90
N GLY A 9 21.48 -19.80 -1.20
CA GLY A 9 20.43 -20.70 -0.69
C GLY A 9 19.33 -20.00 0.10
N PRO A 10 19.63 -19.19 1.14
CA PRO A 10 18.62 -18.47 1.90
C PRO A 10 17.83 -17.44 1.06
N ALA A 11 18.47 -16.78 0.10
CA ALA A 11 17.78 -15.83 -0.77
C ALA A 11 16.81 -16.55 -1.73
N LEU A 12 17.23 -17.67 -2.31
CA LEU A 12 16.36 -18.51 -3.15
C LEU A 12 15.18 -19.07 -2.34
N PHE A 13 15.44 -19.52 -1.10
CA PHE A 13 14.38 -19.97 -0.22
C PHE A 13 13.37 -18.85 0.07
N LEU A 14 13.82 -17.63 0.39
CA LEU A 14 12.95 -16.49 0.64
C LEU A 14 12.07 -16.16 -0.59
N VAL A 15 12.65 -16.18 -1.78
CA VAL A 15 11.90 -15.95 -3.03
C VAL A 15 10.89 -17.08 -3.25
N ALA A 16 11.28 -18.33 -3.05
CA ALA A 16 10.38 -19.47 -3.17
C ALA A 16 9.23 -19.41 -2.15
N TYR A 17 9.54 -19.10 -0.89
CA TYR A 17 8.55 -18.94 0.19
C TYR A 17 7.58 -17.81 -0.13
N PHE A 18 8.07 -16.66 -0.57
CA PHE A 18 7.24 -15.54 -1.00
C PHE A 18 6.29 -15.94 -2.13
N PHE A 19 6.79 -16.55 -3.21
CA PHE A 19 5.95 -16.97 -4.33
C PHE A 19 5.02 -18.13 -3.99
N TRP A 20 5.36 -18.99 -3.04
CA TRP A 20 4.48 -20.04 -2.56
C TRP A 20 3.17 -19.48 -2.01
N PHE A 21 3.23 -18.41 -1.23
CA PHE A 21 2.06 -17.80 -0.62
C PHE A 21 1.43 -16.67 -1.46
N ALA A 22 2.24 -15.83 -2.06
CA ALA A 22 1.79 -14.62 -2.76
C ALA A 22 1.61 -14.82 -4.27
N GLY A 23 2.21 -15.84 -4.87
CA GLY A 23 2.34 -15.99 -6.33
C GLY A 23 1.03 -16.03 -7.11
N GLY A 24 -0.07 -16.46 -6.47
CA GLY A 24 -1.41 -16.39 -7.05
C GLY A 24 -1.81 -14.97 -7.47
N GLY A 25 -1.29 -13.95 -6.77
CA GLY A 25 -1.56 -12.54 -7.07
C GLY A 25 -1.09 -12.08 -8.44
N LEU A 26 -0.12 -12.74 -9.07
CA LEU A 26 0.29 -12.43 -10.46
C LEU A 26 -0.84 -12.64 -11.47
N ARG A 27 -1.80 -13.52 -11.15
CA ARG A 27 -2.97 -13.82 -12.00
C ARG A 27 -4.22 -13.07 -11.55
N ALA A 28 -4.15 -12.28 -10.48
CA ALA A 28 -5.29 -11.53 -9.97
C ALA A 28 -5.77 -10.50 -10.98
N ARG A 29 -7.09 -10.34 -11.07
CA ARG A 29 -7.77 -9.39 -11.93
C ARG A 29 -7.75 -7.97 -11.32
N PHE A 30 -8.32 -7.00 -12.01
CA PHE A 30 -8.50 -5.66 -11.44
C PHE A 30 -9.58 -5.67 -10.37
N THR A 31 -9.29 -5.03 -9.25
CA THR A 31 -10.23 -4.75 -8.16
C THR A 31 -10.95 -3.41 -8.41
N GLY A 32 -12.01 -3.13 -7.65
CA GLY A 32 -12.66 -1.82 -7.69
C GLY A 32 -11.70 -0.65 -7.41
N ASP A 33 -10.77 -0.84 -6.45
CA ASP A 33 -9.73 0.15 -6.13
C ASP A 33 -8.75 0.36 -7.29
N ASP A 34 -8.40 -0.70 -8.03
CA ASP A 34 -7.54 -0.59 -9.20
C ASP A 34 -8.19 0.27 -10.29
N LEU A 35 -9.49 0.04 -10.55
CA LEU A 35 -10.28 0.80 -11.52
C LEU A 35 -10.38 2.27 -11.13
N MET A 36 -10.66 2.54 -9.86
CA MET A 36 -10.75 3.90 -9.32
C MET A 36 -9.43 4.65 -9.50
N ASN A 37 -8.32 4.04 -9.09
CA ASN A 37 -6.99 4.65 -9.17
C ASN A 37 -6.57 4.90 -10.63
N LEU A 38 -6.80 3.95 -11.53
CA LEU A 38 -6.53 4.12 -12.96
C LEU A 38 -7.33 5.29 -13.54
N ASN A 39 -8.66 5.32 -13.32
CA ASN A 39 -9.51 6.39 -13.81
C ASN A 39 -9.08 7.76 -13.26
N PHE A 40 -8.76 7.84 -11.96
CA PHE A 40 -8.33 9.07 -11.32
C PHE A 40 -7.02 9.62 -11.92
N HIS A 41 -6.02 8.77 -12.12
CA HIS A 41 -4.71 9.21 -12.60
C HIS A 41 -4.63 9.42 -14.12
N LEU A 42 -5.56 8.84 -14.89
CA LEU A 42 -5.66 9.10 -16.33
C LEU A 42 -6.43 10.38 -16.65
N THR A 43 -7.21 10.91 -15.72
CA THR A 43 -8.02 12.13 -15.92
C THR A 43 -7.15 13.40 -16.10
N PRO A 44 -6.10 13.69 -15.29
CA PRO A 44 -5.25 14.84 -15.50
C PRO A 44 -4.24 14.61 -16.63
N SER A 45 -3.73 15.70 -17.22
CA SER A 45 -2.62 15.58 -18.17
C SER A 45 -1.37 15.01 -17.47
N PHE A 46 -0.55 14.26 -18.22
CA PHE A 46 0.69 13.69 -17.70
C PHE A 46 1.66 14.77 -17.18
N ALA A 47 1.73 15.93 -17.85
CA ALA A 47 2.53 17.05 -17.39
C ALA A 47 2.08 17.57 -16.01
N ARG A 48 0.77 17.68 -15.78
CA ARG A 48 0.20 18.04 -14.47
C ARG A 48 0.53 17.02 -13.40
N LEU A 49 0.48 15.72 -13.73
CA LEU A 49 0.85 14.65 -12.81
C LEU A 49 2.34 14.71 -12.43
N VAL A 50 3.23 14.96 -13.38
CA VAL A 50 4.67 15.17 -13.11
C VAL A 50 4.89 16.40 -12.24
N LEU A 51 4.24 17.51 -12.57
CA LEU A 51 4.34 18.75 -11.78
C LEU A 51 3.85 18.54 -10.33
N SER A 52 2.81 17.76 -10.12
CA SER A 52 2.31 17.40 -8.79
C SER A 52 3.35 16.67 -7.94
N ASN A 53 4.30 15.96 -8.54
CA ASN A 53 5.42 15.37 -7.81
C ASN A 53 6.47 16.39 -7.37
N LEU A 54 6.64 17.48 -8.13
CA LEU A 54 7.54 18.57 -7.77
C LEU A 54 6.90 19.49 -6.70
N THR A 55 5.60 19.71 -6.82
CA THR A 55 4.81 20.51 -5.85
C THR A 55 4.19 19.60 -4.78
N TYR A 56 5.01 18.79 -4.11
CA TYR A 56 4.60 17.73 -3.17
C TYR A 56 3.78 18.22 -1.97
N TRP A 57 3.73 19.52 -1.72
CA TRP A 57 2.89 20.16 -0.69
C TRP A 57 1.46 20.45 -1.15
N THR A 58 1.10 20.16 -2.39
CA THR A 58 -0.27 20.27 -2.88
C THR A 58 -1.10 19.07 -2.43
N THR A 59 -2.42 19.18 -2.54
CA THR A 59 -3.36 18.11 -2.17
C THR A 59 -3.48 16.99 -3.21
N ALA A 60 -2.64 16.96 -4.24
CA ALA A 60 -2.68 15.91 -5.25
C ALA A 60 -2.56 14.51 -4.62
N TYR A 61 -3.47 13.63 -5.01
CA TYR A 61 -3.53 12.27 -4.48
C TYR A 61 -2.38 11.41 -5.01
N ARG A 62 -1.35 11.20 -4.16
CA ARG A 62 -0.24 10.25 -4.35
C ARG A 62 0.35 10.21 -5.77
N PRO A 63 0.89 11.33 -6.27
CA PRO A 63 1.25 11.48 -7.68
C PRO A 63 2.37 10.53 -8.15
N MET A 64 3.21 10.00 -7.26
CA MET A 64 4.25 9.02 -7.62
C MET A 64 3.63 7.70 -8.11
N GLY A 65 2.62 7.19 -7.43
CA GLY A 65 1.86 6.03 -7.90
C GLY A 65 1.14 6.31 -9.21
N GLY A 66 0.61 7.53 -9.36
CA GLY A 66 -0.04 7.97 -10.60
C GLY A 66 0.86 7.89 -11.83
N ILE A 67 2.14 8.27 -11.71
CA ILE A 67 3.11 8.12 -12.81
C ILE A 67 3.21 6.65 -13.25
N LEU A 68 3.31 5.71 -12.29
CA LEU A 68 3.39 4.29 -12.64
C LEU A 68 2.09 3.77 -13.27
N TYR A 69 0.93 4.13 -12.73
CA TYR A 69 -0.36 3.77 -13.33
C TYR A 69 -0.45 4.21 -14.78
N VAL A 70 -0.16 5.48 -15.06
CA VAL A 70 -0.23 6.05 -16.41
C VAL A 70 0.81 5.41 -17.32
N ALA A 71 2.04 5.21 -16.85
CA ALA A 71 3.10 4.59 -17.63
C ALA A 71 2.74 3.15 -18.03
N ILE A 72 2.31 2.32 -17.08
CA ILE A 72 1.95 0.92 -17.35
C ILE A 72 0.73 0.86 -18.28
N TYR A 73 -0.30 1.68 -18.04
CA TYR A 73 -1.49 1.71 -18.88
C TYR A 73 -1.18 2.13 -20.34
N ARG A 74 -0.28 3.11 -20.53
CA ARG A 74 0.13 3.52 -21.89
C ARG A 74 0.93 2.47 -22.63
N LEU A 75 1.76 1.70 -21.91
CA LEU A 75 2.62 0.68 -22.49
C LEU A 75 1.88 -0.64 -22.76
N ALA A 76 1.02 -1.04 -21.83
CA ALA A 76 0.40 -2.38 -21.83
C ALA A 76 -1.13 -2.36 -21.92
N GLY A 77 -1.77 -1.18 -21.90
CA GLY A 77 -3.22 -1.05 -21.98
C GLY A 77 -3.95 -1.54 -20.72
N PHE A 78 -5.21 -1.92 -20.91
CA PHE A 78 -6.09 -2.37 -19.83
C PHE A 78 -5.92 -3.89 -19.59
N HIS A 79 -4.70 -4.28 -19.16
CA HIS A 79 -4.37 -5.66 -18.81
C HIS A 79 -3.81 -5.71 -17.38
N PRO A 80 -4.34 -6.54 -16.47
CA PRO A 80 -3.92 -6.55 -15.06
C PRO A 80 -2.49 -7.07 -14.87
N MET A 81 -2.04 -8.05 -15.65
CA MET A 81 -0.77 -8.75 -15.45
C MET A 81 0.47 -7.82 -15.41
N PRO A 82 0.67 -6.84 -16.30
CA PRO A 82 1.79 -5.90 -16.23
C PRO A 82 1.81 -5.07 -14.93
N PHE A 83 0.64 -4.66 -14.43
CA PHE A 83 0.53 -3.97 -13.15
C PHE A 83 0.94 -4.88 -12.00
N ARG A 84 0.49 -6.14 -12.01
CA ARG A 84 0.88 -7.15 -11.01
C ARG A 84 2.38 -7.43 -11.05
N ALA A 85 2.96 -7.58 -12.24
CA ALA A 85 4.39 -7.79 -12.41
C ALA A 85 5.22 -6.65 -11.79
N VAL A 86 4.81 -5.39 -11.99
CA VAL A 86 5.46 -4.23 -11.36
C VAL A 86 5.30 -4.26 -9.85
N CYS A 87 4.10 -4.58 -9.31
CA CYS A 87 3.90 -4.73 -7.87
C CYS A 87 4.80 -5.82 -7.28
N PHE A 88 4.92 -6.98 -7.93
CA PHE A 88 5.79 -8.07 -7.48
C PHE A 88 7.27 -7.71 -7.56
N ALA A 89 7.70 -6.99 -8.58
CA ALA A 89 9.06 -6.45 -8.66
C ALA A 89 9.35 -5.48 -7.50
N LEU A 90 8.39 -4.61 -7.16
CA LEU A 90 8.50 -3.71 -6.01
C LEU A 90 8.51 -4.48 -4.67
N LEU A 91 7.70 -5.53 -4.52
CA LEU A 91 7.72 -6.38 -3.33
C LEU A 91 9.09 -7.04 -3.13
N LEU A 92 9.68 -7.60 -4.18
CA LEU A 92 11.02 -8.19 -4.13
C LEU A 92 12.10 -7.14 -3.83
N LEU A 93 12.01 -5.96 -4.44
CA LEU A 93 12.88 -4.82 -4.13
C LEU A 93 12.76 -4.42 -2.65
N ASN A 94 11.54 -4.38 -2.11
CA ASN A 94 11.28 -4.04 -0.72
C ASN A 94 11.87 -5.06 0.25
N LEU A 95 11.79 -6.36 -0.05
CA LEU A 95 12.44 -7.41 0.73
C LEU A 95 13.98 -7.26 0.71
N TRP A 96 14.54 -6.94 -0.45
CA TRP A 96 15.98 -6.67 -0.57
C TRP A 96 16.40 -5.42 0.22
N LEU A 97 15.63 -4.33 0.15
CA LEU A 97 15.90 -3.11 0.92
C LEU A 97 15.81 -3.37 2.43
N LEU A 98 14.79 -4.10 2.86
CA LEU A 98 14.65 -4.49 4.27
C LEU A 98 15.85 -5.32 4.74
N TYR A 99 16.26 -6.33 3.96
CA TYR A 99 17.45 -7.11 4.24
C TYR A 99 18.68 -6.21 4.41
N ARG A 100 18.89 -5.26 3.50
CA ARG A 100 20.02 -4.32 3.56
C ARG A 100 19.99 -3.44 4.81
N VAL A 101 18.82 -2.88 5.12
CA VAL A 101 18.65 -2.02 6.31
C VAL A 101 18.86 -2.83 7.59
N CYS A 102 18.27 -4.01 7.71
CA CYS A 102 18.47 -4.88 8.87
C CYS A 102 19.94 -5.29 9.01
N LEU A 103 20.62 -5.64 7.92
CA LEU A 103 22.04 -5.96 7.92
C LEU A 103 22.88 -4.76 8.38
N ARG A 104 22.55 -3.56 7.91
CA ARG A 104 23.23 -2.31 8.30
C ARG A 104 23.06 -1.99 9.78
N LEU A 105 21.86 -2.17 10.32
CA LEU A 105 21.56 -1.83 11.73
C LEU A 105 22.10 -2.86 12.72
N THR A 106 22.21 -4.13 12.29
CA THR A 106 22.58 -5.24 13.19
C THR A 106 23.98 -5.80 12.95
N GLU A 107 24.55 -5.58 11.75
CA GLU A 107 25.79 -6.19 11.25
C GLU A 107 25.74 -7.73 11.26
N ARG A 108 24.51 -8.30 11.35
CA ARG A 108 24.28 -9.75 11.42
C ARG A 108 23.38 -10.20 10.28
N ARG A 109 23.94 -11.06 9.43
CA ARG A 109 23.23 -11.62 8.27
C ARG A 109 22.01 -12.45 8.68
N GLU A 110 22.14 -13.19 9.77
CA GLU A 110 21.10 -14.08 10.30
C GLU A 110 19.86 -13.29 10.70
N VAL A 111 20.06 -12.14 11.38
CA VAL A 111 18.96 -11.24 11.77
C VAL A 111 18.31 -10.64 10.52
N ALA A 112 19.12 -10.20 9.55
CA ALA A 112 18.59 -9.61 8.30
C ALA A 112 17.76 -10.62 7.51
N LEU A 113 18.21 -11.87 7.39
CA LEU A 113 17.47 -12.94 6.71
C LEU A 113 16.17 -13.27 7.43
N LEU A 114 16.21 -13.39 8.77
CA LEU A 114 15.03 -13.71 9.56
C LEU A 114 14.00 -12.58 9.53
N ALA A 115 14.44 -11.32 9.63
CA ALA A 115 13.55 -10.16 9.48
C ALA A 115 12.89 -10.12 8.09
N THR A 116 13.66 -10.43 7.04
CA THR A 116 13.14 -10.49 5.67
C THR A 116 12.11 -11.61 5.50
N LEU A 117 12.34 -12.78 6.13
CA LEU A 117 11.37 -13.87 6.14
C LEU A 117 10.05 -13.44 6.77
N LEU A 118 10.09 -12.77 7.94
CA LEU A 118 8.91 -12.32 8.66
C LEU A 118 8.05 -11.32 7.88
N VAL A 119 8.67 -10.51 6.99
CA VAL A 119 7.94 -9.55 6.14
C VAL A 119 7.60 -10.13 4.76
N SER A 120 8.21 -11.25 4.37
CA SER A 120 8.04 -11.80 3.01
C SER A 120 6.59 -12.10 2.68
N TYR A 121 5.80 -12.55 3.65
CA TYR A 121 4.36 -12.79 3.49
C TYR A 121 3.61 -12.60 4.80
N HIS A 122 2.41 -12.04 4.71
CA HIS A 122 1.45 -11.96 5.80
C HIS A 122 0.02 -11.96 5.24
N ALA A 123 -0.82 -12.91 5.65
CA ALA A 123 -2.12 -13.15 5.03
C ALA A 123 -3.07 -11.93 5.06
N TRP A 124 -3.06 -11.14 6.14
CA TRP A 124 -3.87 -9.93 6.25
C TRP A 124 -3.37 -8.75 5.40
N LEU A 125 -2.21 -8.90 4.77
CA LEU A 125 -1.71 -7.97 3.76
C LEU A 125 -2.07 -8.40 2.33
N VAL A 126 -3.13 -9.19 2.17
CA VAL A 126 -3.58 -9.78 0.90
C VAL A 126 -3.67 -8.75 -0.24
N ASN A 127 -4.10 -7.52 0.05
CA ASN A 127 -4.19 -6.44 -0.92
C ASN A 127 -2.83 -6.13 -1.57
N LEU A 128 -1.70 -6.27 -0.85
CA LEU A 128 -0.37 -6.03 -1.43
C LEU A 128 -0.04 -7.02 -2.55
N TYR A 129 -0.59 -8.22 -2.47
CA TYR A 129 -0.34 -9.29 -3.42
C TYR A 129 -1.38 -9.36 -4.54
N TYR A 130 -2.64 -9.02 -4.23
CA TYR A 130 -3.79 -9.24 -5.11
C TYR A 130 -4.44 -7.95 -5.64
N SER A 131 -4.03 -6.75 -5.17
CA SER A 131 -4.51 -5.47 -5.68
C SER A 131 -3.36 -4.56 -6.11
N THR A 132 -3.51 -3.87 -7.23
CA THR A 132 -2.60 -2.79 -7.63
C THR A 132 -2.89 -1.51 -6.85
N GLY A 133 -4.08 -1.41 -6.23
CA GLY A 133 -4.48 -0.26 -5.40
C GLY A 133 -3.49 0.05 -4.26
N THR A 134 -2.68 -0.93 -3.84
CA THR A 134 -1.64 -0.79 -2.82
C THR A 134 -0.25 -0.45 -3.37
N ILE A 135 -0.10 -0.09 -4.64
CA ILE A 135 1.20 0.32 -5.23
C ILE A 135 1.82 1.49 -4.46
N TYR A 136 1.00 2.31 -3.83
CA TYR A 136 1.43 3.45 -3.01
C TYR A 136 2.20 3.02 -1.76
N GLU A 137 1.75 1.96 -1.09
CA GLU A 137 2.42 1.33 0.04
C GLU A 137 3.76 0.74 -0.38
N LEU A 138 3.78 0.07 -1.54
CA LEU A 138 5.00 -0.54 -2.08
C LEU A 138 6.06 0.50 -2.42
N LEU A 139 5.66 1.59 -3.09
CA LEU A 139 6.54 2.70 -3.41
C LEU A 139 7.01 3.45 -2.17
N CYS A 140 6.10 3.70 -1.23
CA CYS A 140 6.45 4.34 0.03
C CYS A 140 7.51 3.55 0.77
N PHE A 141 7.33 2.23 0.91
CA PHE A 141 8.30 1.34 1.55
C PHE A 141 9.65 1.39 0.83
N ALA A 142 9.66 1.28 -0.51
CA ALA A 142 10.88 1.34 -1.31
C ALA A 142 11.66 2.64 -1.09
N PHE A 143 11.01 3.77 -1.29
CA PHE A 143 11.67 5.07 -1.20
C PHE A 143 12.04 5.44 0.25
N TYR A 144 11.20 5.09 1.21
CA TYR A 144 11.45 5.30 2.64
C TYR A 144 12.73 4.59 3.08
N TRP A 145 12.80 3.28 2.84
CA TRP A 145 13.96 2.50 3.26
C TRP A 145 15.20 2.76 2.41
N ALA A 146 15.04 3.10 1.12
CA ALA A 146 16.17 3.55 0.30
C ALA A 146 16.74 4.87 0.83
N ALA A 147 15.90 5.85 1.20
CA ALA A 147 16.34 7.11 1.80
C ALA A 147 17.03 6.87 3.13
N PHE A 148 16.43 6.03 4.00
CA PHE A 148 17.02 5.69 5.29
C PHE A 148 18.35 4.96 5.15
N ASP A 149 18.44 3.93 4.28
CA ASP A 149 19.67 3.16 4.03
C ASP A 149 20.79 4.07 3.50
N TYR A 150 20.44 4.97 2.58
CA TYR A 150 21.40 5.92 2.03
C TYR A 150 21.93 6.87 3.12
N TYR A 151 21.03 7.47 3.92
CA TYR A 151 21.40 8.34 5.03
C TYR A 151 22.30 7.60 6.05
N ALA A 152 21.84 6.47 6.54
CA ALA A 152 22.56 5.67 7.54
C ALA A 152 23.93 5.21 7.00
N GLY A 153 24.06 4.89 5.70
CA GLY A 153 25.31 4.52 5.08
C GLY A 153 26.37 5.61 5.11
N VAL A 154 25.96 6.86 4.84
CA VAL A 154 26.89 8.02 4.93
C VAL A 154 27.31 8.27 6.38
N ARG A 155 26.36 8.11 7.33
CA ARG A 155 26.62 8.33 8.75
C ARG A 155 27.52 7.26 9.37
N GLN A 156 27.34 5.99 8.99
CA GLN A 156 28.22 4.90 9.42
C GLN A 156 29.67 5.07 8.95
N ALA A 157 29.86 5.71 7.79
CA ALA A 157 31.20 6.08 7.32
C ALA A 157 31.84 7.25 8.10
N GLY A 158 31.22 7.70 9.20
CA GLY A 158 31.68 8.82 10.02
C GLY A 158 31.51 10.19 9.36
N LYS A 159 30.74 10.29 8.28
CA LYS A 159 30.59 11.52 7.48
C LYS A 159 29.22 12.14 7.69
N THR A 160 29.12 13.46 7.44
CA THR A 160 27.85 14.16 7.27
C THR A 160 27.55 14.26 5.77
N LEU A 161 26.26 14.35 5.41
CA LEU A 161 25.86 14.44 4.01
C LEU A 161 26.39 15.72 3.36
N ARG A 162 27.01 15.59 2.18
CA ARG A 162 27.41 16.69 1.29
C ARG A 162 26.23 17.08 0.41
N LEU A 163 26.32 18.23 -0.28
CA LEU A 163 25.22 18.76 -1.11
C LEU A 163 24.62 17.73 -2.10
N ARG A 164 25.45 17.03 -2.85
CA ARG A 164 25.00 15.96 -3.77
C ARG A 164 24.29 14.80 -3.05
N GLN A 165 24.78 14.43 -1.87
CA GLN A 165 24.17 13.39 -1.06
C GLN A 165 22.84 13.83 -0.46
N TRP A 166 22.72 15.13 -0.10
CA TRP A 166 21.45 15.73 0.27
C TRP A 166 20.45 15.70 -0.88
N ALA A 167 20.86 16.03 -2.09
CA ALA A 167 19.98 15.95 -3.26
C ALA A 167 19.41 14.56 -3.47
N VAL A 168 20.25 13.51 -3.38
CA VAL A 168 19.79 12.11 -3.49
C VAL A 168 18.84 11.72 -2.37
N PHE A 169 19.21 12.03 -1.12
CA PHE A 169 18.37 11.74 0.05
C PHE A 169 17.00 12.42 -0.06
N LEU A 170 16.97 13.72 -0.38
CA LEU A 170 15.75 14.50 -0.50
C LEU A 170 14.89 14.03 -1.67
N ALA A 171 15.49 13.69 -2.82
CA ALA A 171 14.75 13.11 -3.94
C ALA A 171 14.04 11.82 -3.55
N LEU A 172 14.75 10.89 -2.89
CA LEU A 172 14.15 9.65 -2.39
C LEU A 172 13.05 9.93 -1.37
N TYR A 173 13.28 10.87 -0.45
CA TYR A 173 12.30 11.21 0.59
C TYR A 173 11.04 11.87 0.00
N ILE A 174 11.20 12.82 -0.93
CA ILE A 174 10.04 13.44 -1.61
C ILE A 174 9.26 12.40 -2.42
N CYS A 175 9.93 11.45 -3.08
CA CYS A 175 9.26 10.32 -3.72
C CYS A 175 8.47 9.46 -2.71
N ALA A 176 9.00 9.22 -1.51
CA ALA A 176 8.28 8.52 -0.45
C ALA A 176 7.03 9.30 0.00
N LEU A 177 7.14 10.62 0.25
CA LEU A 177 6.01 11.49 0.61
C LEU A 177 4.93 11.50 -0.48
N ASN A 178 5.33 11.58 -1.76
CA ASN A 178 4.42 11.53 -2.91
C ASN A 178 3.79 10.15 -3.14
N SER A 179 4.29 9.12 -2.45
CA SER A 179 3.74 7.77 -2.52
C SER A 179 2.68 7.52 -1.45
N LYS A 180 2.98 7.82 -0.17
CA LYS A 180 2.04 7.55 0.94
C LYS A 180 2.34 8.42 2.16
N GLU A 181 1.31 8.76 2.90
CA GLU A 181 1.37 9.59 4.12
C GLU A 181 2.27 9.01 5.22
N LEU A 182 2.50 7.69 5.24
CA LEU A 182 3.40 7.04 6.21
C LEU A 182 4.85 7.58 6.15
N ALA A 183 5.25 8.11 5.00
CA ALA A 183 6.59 8.66 4.82
C ALA A 183 6.92 9.84 5.75
N VAL A 184 5.91 10.53 6.30
CA VAL A 184 6.13 11.65 7.25
C VAL A 184 6.84 11.21 8.54
N THR A 185 6.95 9.91 8.78
CA THR A 185 7.66 9.33 9.94
C THR A 185 9.17 9.19 9.73
N LEU A 186 9.69 9.42 8.52
CA LEU A 186 11.12 9.29 8.24
C LEU A 186 12.02 10.21 9.10
N PRO A 187 11.66 11.48 9.37
CA PRO A 187 12.44 12.32 10.29
C PRO A 187 12.59 11.70 11.69
N LEU A 188 11.52 11.02 12.19
CA LEU A 188 11.57 10.32 13.49
C LEU A 188 12.49 9.10 13.44
N ALA A 189 12.50 8.37 12.32
CA ALA A 189 13.41 7.24 12.13
C ALA A 189 14.87 7.71 12.13
N ILE A 190 15.16 8.84 11.44
CA ILE A 190 16.49 9.45 11.44
C ILE A 190 16.85 9.95 12.85
N LEU A 191 15.93 10.60 13.55
CA LEU A 191 16.14 11.06 14.93
C LEU A 191 16.52 9.90 15.86
N CYS A 192 15.75 8.81 15.81
CA CYS A 192 16.04 7.61 16.62
C CYS A 192 17.39 7.00 16.25
N TYR A 193 17.72 6.92 14.94
CA TYR A 193 19.00 6.43 14.49
C TYR A 193 20.17 7.30 15.00
N GLU A 194 20.10 8.61 14.83
CA GLU A 194 21.13 9.54 15.30
C GLU A 194 21.26 9.53 16.82
N TRP A 195 20.15 9.43 17.55
CA TRP A 195 20.18 9.34 19.02
C TRP A 195 20.86 8.05 19.50
N ILE A 196 20.49 6.91 18.92
CA ILE A 196 20.94 5.59 19.40
C ILE A 196 22.39 5.29 18.98
N TRP A 197 22.79 5.62 17.73
CA TRP A 197 24.13 5.30 17.23
C TRP A 197 25.13 6.43 17.39
N HIS A 198 24.70 7.68 17.26
CA HIS A 198 25.58 8.83 17.20
C HIS A 198 25.41 9.83 18.34
N ARG A 199 24.47 9.59 19.29
CA ARG A 199 24.15 10.50 20.39
C ARG A 199 23.86 11.93 19.91
N LEU A 200 23.20 12.05 18.73
CA LEU A 200 22.89 13.30 18.01
C LEU A 200 24.10 14.10 17.52
N LYS A 201 25.33 13.60 17.67
CA LYS A 201 26.53 14.31 17.25
C LYS A 201 26.58 14.47 15.73
N GLY A 202 26.38 15.71 15.23
CA GLY A 202 26.35 16.05 13.82
C GLY A 202 25.10 15.61 13.06
N GLY A 203 24.11 14.96 13.69
CA GLY A 203 22.90 14.46 13.06
C GLY A 203 21.69 15.39 13.16
N VAL A 204 21.69 16.37 14.08
CA VAL A 204 20.56 17.29 14.30
C VAL A 204 20.16 18.02 13.01
N ARG A 205 21.15 18.44 12.21
CA ARG A 205 20.91 19.08 10.90
C ARG A 205 20.12 18.16 9.97
N GLY A 206 20.42 16.85 9.97
CA GLY A 206 19.71 15.86 9.14
C GLY A 206 18.26 15.73 9.52
N VAL A 207 17.99 15.63 10.80
CA VAL A 207 16.64 15.58 11.34
C VAL A 207 15.88 16.86 11.02
N ALA A 208 16.49 18.02 11.24
CA ALA A 208 15.88 19.33 10.96
C ALA A 208 15.51 19.51 9.48
N ILE A 209 16.41 19.16 8.56
CA ILE A 209 16.14 19.26 7.11
C ILE A 209 14.99 18.31 6.72
N ALA A 210 15.00 17.07 7.20
CA ALA A 210 13.92 16.13 6.93
C ALA A 210 12.58 16.62 7.50
N ALA A 211 12.56 17.16 8.72
CA ALA A 211 11.37 17.75 9.32
C ALA A 211 10.86 18.97 8.55
N LEU A 212 11.78 19.86 8.09
CA LEU A 212 11.45 21.03 7.29
C LEU A 212 10.78 20.65 5.95
N VAL A 213 11.23 19.58 5.31
CA VAL A 213 10.61 19.04 4.08
C VAL A 213 9.25 18.41 4.35
N THR A 214 9.07 17.80 5.53
CA THR A 214 7.81 17.17 5.91
C THR A 214 6.72 18.20 6.20
N LEU A 215 7.06 19.33 6.80
CA LEU A 215 6.09 20.30 7.29
C LEU A 215 5.15 20.83 6.19
N PRO A 216 5.61 21.33 5.03
CA PRO A 216 4.72 21.79 3.96
C PRO A 216 3.83 20.64 3.43
N TYR A 217 4.31 19.40 3.36
CA TYR A 217 3.50 18.26 2.98
C TYR A 217 2.33 18.03 3.95
N VAL A 218 2.61 18.03 5.25
CA VAL A 218 1.58 17.85 6.29
C VAL A 218 0.57 18.99 6.26
N VAL A 219 1.04 20.23 6.17
CA VAL A 219 0.16 21.41 6.05
C VAL A 219 -0.74 21.30 4.83
N GLY A 220 -0.19 20.97 3.64
CA GLY A 220 -0.98 20.80 2.43
C GLY A 220 -2.06 19.71 2.56
N LYS A 221 -1.76 18.60 3.24
CA LYS A 221 -2.73 17.50 3.48
C LYS A 221 -3.81 17.85 4.51
N LEU A 222 -3.55 18.76 5.44
CA LEU A 222 -4.51 19.16 6.46
C LEU A 222 -5.41 20.33 6.02
N THR A 223 -4.88 21.25 5.20
CA THR A 223 -5.57 22.53 4.87
C THR A 223 -6.08 22.61 3.44
N GLY A 224 -5.69 21.66 2.56
CA GLY A 224 -6.10 21.67 1.16
C GLY A 224 -7.57 21.29 0.93
N PRO A 225 -8.10 21.51 -0.29
CA PRO A 225 -9.48 21.21 -0.63
C PRO A 225 -9.87 19.73 -0.47
N ASP A 226 -8.89 18.82 -0.66
CA ASP A 226 -9.05 17.37 -0.44
C ASP A 226 -8.45 16.95 0.91
N SER A 227 -8.54 17.81 1.93
CA SER A 227 -7.95 17.55 3.23
C SER A 227 -8.59 16.32 3.90
N LEU A 228 -7.78 15.58 4.67
CA LEU A 228 -8.27 14.46 5.47
C LEU A 228 -9.39 14.88 6.43
N ALA A 229 -9.36 16.13 6.92
CA ALA A 229 -10.37 16.67 7.82
C ALA A 229 -11.73 16.90 7.13
N ALA A 230 -11.77 17.06 5.80
CA ALA A 230 -13.00 17.26 5.04
C ALA A 230 -13.83 15.96 4.92
N ASN A 231 -13.19 14.78 5.01
CA ASN A 231 -13.87 13.50 4.96
C ASN A 231 -14.04 12.90 6.37
N PRO A 232 -15.30 12.71 6.86
CA PRO A 232 -15.55 12.18 8.19
C PRO A 232 -14.89 10.83 8.49
N LEU A 233 -14.73 9.95 7.47
CA LEU A 233 -14.10 8.65 7.61
C LEU A 233 -12.59 8.73 7.87
N TYR A 234 -11.94 9.83 7.49
CA TYR A 234 -10.49 10.04 7.66
C TYR A 234 -10.16 11.14 8.66
N ARG A 235 -11.18 11.74 9.30
CA ARG A 235 -10.98 12.81 10.29
C ARG A 235 -10.27 12.26 11.53
N PRO A 236 -9.04 12.73 11.85
CA PRO A 236 -8.29 12.17 12.97
C PRO A 236 -8.95 12.48 14.31
N ALA A 237 -9.06 11.46 15.17
CA ALA A 237 -9.47 11.62 16.59
C ALA A 237 -8.25 11.41 17.47
N ILE A 238 -7.50 12.48 17.76
CA ILE A 238 -6.23 12.42 18.48
C ILE A 238 -6.48 12.29 19.97
N SER A 239 -6.24 11.09 20.52
CA SER A 239 -6.22 10.82 21.96
C SER A 239 -5.34 9.63 22.31
N PRO A 240 -4.79 9.54 23.54
CA PRO A 240 -4.04 8.36 24.01
C PRO A 240 -4.89 7.09 23.98
N ALA A 241 -6.17 7.19 24.34
CA ALA A 241 -7.10 6.07 24.33
C ALA A 241 -7.30 5.55 22.89
N ARG A 242 -7.46 6.44 21.90
CA ARG A 242 -7.57 6.06 20.50
C ARG A 242 -6.30 5.40 19.99
N TYR A 243 -5.13 5.96 20.34
CA TYR A 243 -3.85 5.35 20.00
C TYR A 243 -3.79 3.90 20.47
N LEU A 244 -4.04 3.67 21.76
CA LEU A 244 -3.93 2.36 22.39
C LEU A 244 -4.96 1.39 21.81
N HIS A 245 -6.21 1.84 21.65
CA HIS A 245 -7.28 1.04 21.04
C HIS A 245 -6.94 0.60 19.61
N THR A 246 -6.52 1.51 18.75
CA THR A 246 -6.17 1.15 17.37
C THR A 246 -4.89 0.29 17.33
N PHE A 247 -3.93 0.55 18.22
CA PHE A 247 -2.69 -0.20 18.29
C PHE A 247 -2.92 -1.67 18.65
N HIS A 248 -3.80 -1.97 19.62
CA HIS A 248 -4.11 -3.36 19.97
C HIS A 248 -4.88 -4.09 18.84
N LEU A 249 -5.73 -3.39 18.07
CA LEU A 249 -6.36 -3.98 16.89
C LEU A 249 -5.31 -4.40 15.85
N TYR A 250 -4.31 -3.54 15.61
CA TYR A 250 -3.22 -3.88 14.70
C TYR A 250 -2.34 -5.03 15.22
N LEU A 251 -2.17 -5.15 16.54
CA LEU A 251 -1.48 -6.32 17.12
C LEU A 251 -2.26 -7.60 16.87
N ASN A 252 -3.58 -7.58 17.02
CA ASN A 252 -4.41 -8.75 16.71
C ASN A 252 -4.23 -9.18 15.25
N VAL A 253 -4.24 -8.23 14.31
CA VAL A 253 -3.96 -8.51 12.90
C VAL A 253 -2.56 -9.10 12.71
N LEU A 254 -1.53 -8.47 13.30
CA LEU A 254 -0.13 -8.88 13.13
C LEU A 254 0.14 -10.30 13.64
N PHE A 255 -0.54 -10.71 14.71
CA PHE A 255 -0.36 -12.03 15.33
C PHE A 255 -1.46 -13.03 14.99
N TYR A 256 -2.31 -12.73 14.00
CA TYR A 256 -3.45 -13.59 13.61
C TYR A 256 -4.37 -13.93 14.78
N GLN A 257 -4.66 -12.95 15.62
CA GLN A 257 -5.54 -13.10 16.77
C GLN A 257 -6.84 -12.30 16.56
N ASP A 258 -7.95 -12.79 17.06
CA ASP A 258 -9.20 -12.05 16.94
C ASP A 258 -9.33 -10.98 18.05
N HIS A 259 -9.13 -11.36 19.32
CA HIS A 259 -9.36 -10.49 20.48
C HIS A 259 -8.36 -10.72 21.62
N PHE A 260 -7.20 -11.29 21.34
CA PHE A 260 -6.20 -11.56 22.39
C PHE A 260 -5.58 -10.27 22.95
N PHE A 261 -5.18 -9.36 22.06
CA PHE A 261 -4.61 -8.08 22.49
C PHE A 261 -5.73 -7.11 22.85
N ARG A 262 -5.60 -6.57 24.07
CA ARG A 262 -6.40 -5.50 24.66
C ARG A 262 -5.44 -4.48 25.28
N ASP A 263 -5.95 -3.37 25.80
CA ASP A 263 -5.12 -2.27 26.31
C ASP A 263 -4.06 -2.74 27.33
N ALA A 264 -4.44 -3.54 28.33
CA ALA A 264 -3.52 -3.96 29.40
C ALA A 264 -2.36 -4.83 28.91
N ASN A 265 -2.63 -5.90 28.15
CA ASN A 265 -1.59 -6.78 27.66
C ASN A 265 -0.78 -6.16 26.52
N THR A 266 -1.34 -5.20 25.79
CA THR A 266 -0.62 -4.38 24.82
C THR A 266 0.43 -3.50 25.52
N ILE A 267 0.04 -2.80 26.59
CA ILE A 267 0.97 -2.01 27.41
C ILE A 267 2.05 -2.92 27.97
N LEU A 268 1.66 -4.07 28.53
CA LEU A 268 2.62 -5.05 29.08
C LEU A 268 3.63 -5.51 28.03
N LEU A 269 3.16 -5.84 26.80
CA LEU A 269 4.03 -6.23 25.70
C LEU A 269 5.03 -5.12 25.35
N VAL A 270 4.56 -3.88 25.18
CA VAL A 270 5.40 -2.74 24.80
C VAL A 270 6.45 -2.46 25.89
N VAL A 271 6.06 -2.52 27.17
CA VAL A 271 6.98 -2.34 28.31
C VAL A 271 7.98 -3.49 28.39
N ALA A 272 7.55 -4.73 28.23
CA ALA A 272 8.44 -5.90 28.21
C ALA A 272 9.45 -5.84 27.05
N MET A 273 9.03 -5.39 25.87
CA MET A 273 9.92 -5.15 24.75
C MET A 273 10.98 -4.07 25.06
N LEU A 274 10.59 -2.97 25.68
CA LEU A 274 11.53 -1.93 26.10
C LEU A 274 12.51 -2.47 27.17
N ALA A 275 12.00 -3.17 28.16
CA ALA A 275 12.82 -3.78 29.22
C ALA A 275 13.85 -4.76 28.63
N LEU A 276 13.45 -5.58 27.65
CA LEU A 276 14.36 -6.47 26.95
C LEU A 276 15.42 -5.70 26.16
N ALA A 277 15.05 -4.64 25.44
CA ALA A 277 15.99 -3.82 24.68
C ALA A 277 17.05 -3.15 25.59
N ILE A 278 16.63 -2.63 26.75
CA ILE A 278 17.51 -2.02 27.76
C ILE A 278 18.39 -3.07 28.44
N TRP A 279 17.81 -4.19 28.89
CA TRP A 279 18.54 -5.29 29.50
C TRP A 279 19.65 -5.85 28.62
N GLN A 280 19.34 -6.02 27.34
CA GLN A 280 20.27 -6.48 26.33
C GLN A 280 21.26 -5.40 25.87
N ARG A 281 21.05 -4.14 26.25
CA ARG A 281 21.80 -2.97 25.73
C ARG A 281 21.89 -2.97 24.21
N SER A 282 20.81 -3.41 23.54
CA SER A 282 20.78 -3.65 22.11
C SER A 282 20.24 -2.43 21.36
N ARG A 283 21.13 -1.76 20.61
CA ARG A 283 20.76 -0.64 19.74
C ARG A 283 19.68 -1.02 18.70
N PRO A 284 19.79 -2.16 17.99
CA PRO A 284 18.75 -2.57 17.04
C PRO A 284 17.38 -2.80 17.68
N LEU A 285 17.32 -3.43 18.87
CA LEU A 285 16.05 -3.64 19.57
C LEU A 285 15.43 -2.31 19.99
N LEU A 286 16.23 -1.38 20.51
CA LEU A 286 15.75 -0.06 20.90
C LEU A 286 15.23 0.75 19.70
N PHE A 287 15.96 0.72 18.59
CA PHE A 287 15.52 1.35 17.34
C PHE A 287 14.21 0.76 16.83
N ALA A 288 14.11 -0.57 16.76
CA ALA A 288 12.91 -1.26 16.30
C ALA A 288 11.71 -0.95 17.20
N TRP A 289 11.91 -0.91 18.53
CA TRP A 289 10.89 -0.52 19.52
C TRP A 289 10.37 0.90 19.27
N CYS A 290 11.26 1.88 19.12
CA CYS A 290 10.88 3.25 18.79
C CYS A 290 10.12 3.29 17.45
N PHE A 291 10.64 2.59 16.42
CA PHE A 291 10.05 2.56 15.07
C PHE A 291 8.64 2.01 15.08
N ILE A 292 8.39 0.92 15.81
CA ILE A 292 7.05 0.32 15.98
C ILE A 292 6.05 1.37 16.50
N LEU A 293 6.44 2.16 17.48
CA LEU A 293 5.52 3.11 18.11
C LEU A 293 5.23 4.33 17.24
N PHE A 294 6.22 4.88 16.56
CA PHE A 294 5.98 6.10 15.78
C PHE A 294 5.56 5.86 14.33
N SER A 295 5.89 4.71 13.73
CA SER A 295 5.57 4.44 12.32
C SER A 295 4.07 4.34 12.05
N VAL A 296 3.27 4.08 13.08
CA VAL A 296 1.80 4.01 13.01
C VAL A 296 1.11 5.37 13.17
N LEU A 297 1.82 6.42 13.60
CA LEU A 297 1.22 7.74 13.91
C LEU A 297 0.35 8.32 12.79
N PRO A 298 0.69 8.22 11.48
CA PRO A 298 -0.11 8.85 10.43
C PRO A 298 -1.51 8.28 10.25
N PHE A 299 -1.78 7.07 10.72
CA PHE A 299 -3.08 6.41 10.52
C PHE A 299 -3.74 5.90 11.81
N ILE A 300 -3.00 5.86 12.94
CA ILE A 300 -3.51 5.26 14.18
C ILE A 300 -4.69 6.05 14.78
N PHE A 301 -4.78 7.33 14.46
CA PHE A 301 -5.85 8.22 14.89
C PHE A 301 -7.02 8.31 13.92
N VAL A 302 -6.91 7.70 12.76
CA VAL A 302 -7.95 7.71 11.73
C VAL A 302 -8.95 6.59 12.02
N PRO A 303 -10.30 6.85 11.90
CA PRO A 303 -11.30 5.82 12.12
C PRO A 303 -11.22 4.65 11.14
N HIS A 304 -10.83 4.93 9.90
CA HIS A 304 -10.69 3.90 8.87
C HIS A 304 -9.53 2.95 9.19
N TYR A 305 -9.84 1.66 9.21
CA TYR A 305 -8.92 0.58 9.54
C TYR A 305 -8.65 -0.28 8.31
N SER A 306 -7.35 -0.59 8.06
CA SER A 306 -6.98 -1.51 6.98
C SER A 306 -5.66 -2.21 7.29
N GLY A 307 -5.61 -3.52 7.07
CA GLY A 307 -4.44 -4.33 7.38
C GLY A 307 -3.18 -3.90 6.63
N PHE A 308 -3.29 -3.46 5.38
CA PHE A 308 -2.12 -3.06 4.58
C PHE A 308 -1.40 -1.79 5.09
N PHE A 309 -1.99 -1.01 6.00
CA PHE A 309 -1.28 0.07 6.69
C PHE A 309 -0.10 -0.42 7.54
N LEU A 310 -0.14 -1.69 7.95
CA LEU A 310 0.94 -2.32 8.71
C LEU A 310 2.20 -2.60 7.89
N TYR A 311 2.17 -2.48 6.56
CA TYR A 311 3.30 -2.91 5.73
C TYR A 311 4.62 -2.22 6.09
N LEU A 312 4.63 -0.90 6.24
CA LEU A 312 5.83 -0.17 6.67
C LEU A 312 6.18 -0.45 8.16
N PRO A 313 5.24 -0.37 9.12
CA PRO A 313 5.50 -0.72 10.52
C PRO A 313 6.01 -2.14 10.74
N MET A 314 5.59 -3.09 9.91
CA MET A 314 5.98 -4.49 9.99
C MET A 314 7.51 -4.70 9.91
N ALA A 315 8.23 -3.80 9.24
CA ALA A 315 9.69 -3.80 9.22
C ALA A 315 10.29 -3.66 10.63
N GLY A 316 9.71 -2.82 11.49
CA GLY A 316 10.11 -2.66 12.88
C GLY A 316 9.84 -3.92 13.71
N TRP A 317 8.66 -4.49 13.57
CA TRP A 317 8.28 -5.74 14.23
C TRP A 317 9.19 -6.90 13.84
N ALA A 318 9.47 -7.02 12.54
CA ALA A 318 10.35 -8.06 12.01
C ALA A 318 11.79 -7.91 12.48
N LEU A 319 12.33 -6.67 12.47
CA LEU A 319 13.65 -6.39 13.00
C LEU A 319 13.74 -6.72 14.49
N TYR A 320 12.72 -6.31 15.28
CA TYR A 320 12.67 -6.59 16.71
C TYR A 320 12.64 -8.10 16.98
N ALA A 321 11.70 -8.81 16.37
CA ALA A 321 11.54 -10.25 16.56
C ALA A 321 12.79 -11.03 16.12
N ALA A 322 13.35 -10.71 14.96
CA ALA A 322 14.56 -11.37 14.45
C ALA A 322 15.77 -11.13 15.36
N ALA A 323 15.97 -9.88 15.83
CA ALA A 323 17.09 -9.56 16.73
C ALA A 323 16.92 -10.23 18.10
N ALA A 324 15.70 -10.27 18.65
CA ALA A 324 15.39 -10.93 19.91
C ALA A 324 15.62 -12.45 19.82
N LEU A 325 15.08 -13.11 18.79
CA LEU A 325 15.23 -14.55 18.55
C LEU A 325 16.69 -14.94 18.37
N GLU A 326 17.45 -14.19 17.59
CA GLU A 326 18.87 -14.45 17.40
C GLU A 326 19.68 -14.26 18.69
N THR A 327 19.32 -13.25 19.50
CA THR A 327 19.97 -13.04 20.79
C THR A 327 19.67 -14.20 21.76
N LEU A 328 18.41 -14.67 21.80
CA LEU A 328 18.03 -15.84 22.59
C LEU A 328 18.79 -17.10 22.12
N ARG A 329 18.85 -17.31 20.81
CA ARG A 329 19.62 -18.42 20.22
C ARG A 329 21.08 -18.38 20.68
N VAL A 330 21.75 -17.27 20.54
CA VAL A 330 23.16 -17.12 20.92
C VAL A 330 23.37 -17.33 22.44
N ARG A 331 22.41 -16.92 23.26
CA ARG A 331 22.52 -17.00 24.72
C ARG A 331 22.24 -18.41 25.26
N PHE A 332 21.19 -19.06 24.75
CA PHE A 332 20.65 -20.31 25.34
C PHE A 332 20.84 -21.54 24.46
N ALA A 333 21.07 -21.38 23.18
CA ALA A 333 21.13 -22.46 22.21
C ALA A 333 22.24 -22.26 21.18
N ARG A 334 23.45 -21.93 21.62
CA ARG A 334 24.60 -21.64 20.71
C ARG A 334 24.90 -22.79 19.75
N ALA A 335 24.64 -24.02 20.15
CA ALA A 335 24.82 -25.20 19.30
C ALA A 335 23.78 -25.27 18.16
N LEU A 336 22.65 -24.54 18.25
CA LEU A 336 21.65 -24.50 17.20
C LEU A 336 22.13 -23.63 16.04
N PRO A 337 22.31 -24.20 14.83
CA PRO A 337 22.70 -23.43 13.65
C PRO A 337 21.65 -22.34 13.32
N PRO A 338 22.05 -21.13 12.89
CA PRO A 338 21.10 -20.08 12.47
C PRO A 338 20.13 -20.54 11.39
N ALA A 339 20.56 -21.42 10.50
CA ALA A 339 19.71 -21.99 9.45
C ALA A 339 18.54 -22.80 10.02
N VAL A 340 18.76 -23.51 11.14
CA VAL A 340 17.69 -24.28 11.80
C VAL A 340 16.67 -23.34 12.43
N LEU A 341 17.10 -22.26 13.06
CA LEU A 341 16.19 -21.22 13.56
C LEU A 341 15.37 -20.63 12.41
N PHE A 342 16.03 -20.26 11.31
CA PHE A 342 15.39 -19.67 10.14
C PHE A 342 14.32 -20.60 9.54
N LEU A 343 14.67 -21.87 9.30
CA LEU A 343 13.74 -22.88 8.78
C LEU A 343 12.65 -23.21 9.79
N GLY A 344 12.96 -23.29 11.08
CA GLY A 344 11.98 -23.52 12.14
C GLY A 344 10.92 -22.42 12.20
N VAL A 345 11.33 -21.15 12.08
CA VAL A 345 10.37 -20.02 12.00
C VAL A 345 9.55 -20.09 10.71
N ALA A 346 10.14 -20.38 9.56
CA ALA A 346 9.42 -20.53 8.30
C ALA A 346 8.34 -21.63 8.40
N LEU A 347 8.71 -22.79 8.95
CA LEU A 347 7.80 -23.93 9.14
C LEU A 347 6.71 -23.65 10.17
N ALA A 348 7.02 -22.92 11.24
CA ALA A 348 6.03 -22.53 12.25
C ALA A 348 5.00 -21.53 11.71
N LEU A 349 5.41 -20.61 10.81
CA LEU A 349 4.54 -19.62 10.19
C LEU A 349 3.67 -20.22 9.07
N ALA A 350 4.17 -21.21 8.34
CA ALA A 350 3.50 -21.75 7.16
C ALA A 350 2.06 -22.23 7.40
N PRO A 351 1.73 -22.96 8.50
CA PRO A 351 0.34 -23.35 8.80
C PRO A 351 -0.56 -22.14 9.06
N ALA A 352 -0.08 -21.16 9.84
CA ALA A 352 -0.82 -19.93 10.13
C ALA A 352 -1.09 -19.13 8.84
N HIS A 353 -0.07 -18.93 8.00
CA HIS A 353 -0.23 -18.31 6.70
C HIS A 353 -1.23 -19.05 5.80
N THR A 354 -1.15 -20.37 5.75
CA THR A 354 -2.09 -21.19 4.95
C THR A 354 -3.52 -21.07 5.45
N HIS A 355 -3.72 -21.11 6.77
CA HIS A 355 -5.05 -20.99 7.38
C HIS A 355 -5.67 -19.62 7.11
N GLU A 356 -4.94 -18.56 7.43
CA GLU A 356 -5.43 -17.18 7.31
C GLU A 356 -5.56 -16.74 5.84
N SER A 357 -4.67 -17.19 4.94
CA SER A 357 -4.79 -16.86 3.53
C SER A 357 -6.06 -17.39 2.89
N ARG A 358 -6.56 -18.56 3.33
CA ARG A 358 -7.83 -19.09 2.82
C ARG A 358 -9.01 -18.16 3.15
N LYS A 359 -9.03 -17.62 4.37
CA LYS A 359 -10.08 -16.68 4.81
C LYS A 359 -10.02 -15.38 4.01
N THR A 360 -8.84 -14.77 3.92
CA THR A 360 -8.66 -13.48 3.23
C THR A 360 -8.87 -13.58 1.73
N MET A 361 -8.49 -14.71 1.11
CA MET A 361 -8.68 -14.96 -0.31
C MET A 361 -10.15 -15.16 -0.71
N GLN A 362 -10.95 -15.81 0.11
CA GLN A 362 -12.39 -15.96 -0.16
C GLN A 362 -13.07 -14.60 -0.28
N VAL A 363 -12.78 -13.67 0.63
CA VAL A 363 -13.32 -12.33 0.60
C VAL A 363 -12.84 -11.58 -0.65
N PHE A 364 -11.58 -11.74 -1.02
CA PHE A 364 -10.96 -11.01 -2.13
C PHE A 364 -11.49 -11.48 -3.49
N THR A 365 -11.55 -12.79 -3.74
CA THR A 365 -12.00 -13.35 -5.02
C THR A 365 -13.48 -13.10 -5.28
N SER A 366 -14.33 -13.10 -4.24
CA SER A 366 -15.75 -12.77 -4.42
C SER A 366 -16.00 -11.33 -4.85
N ALA A 367 -15.14 -10.39 -4.45
CA ALA A 367 -15.26 -8.99 -4.84
C ALA A 367 -14.81 -8.70 -6.29
N ASP A 368 -13.95 -9.55 -6.86
CA ASP A 368 -13.37 -9.35 -8.21
C ASP A 368 -14.20 -9.99 -9.35
N LEU A 369 -15.07 -10.93 -9.01
CA LEU A 369 -15.85 -11.69 -9.98
C LEU A 369 -16.70 -10.81 -10.89
N PRO A 370 -17.49 -9.84 -10.39
CA PRO A 370 -18.31 -8.96 -11.22
C PRO A 370 -17.51 -8.17 -12.26
N THR A 371 -16.32 -7.69 -11.88
CA THR A 371 -15.44 -6.93 -12.80
C THR A 371 -14.98 -7.79 -13.97
N THR A 372 -14.55 -9.02 -13.67
CA THR A 372 -14.04 -9.95 -14.68
C THR A 372 -15.12 -10.37 -15.66
N GLU A 373 -16.30 -10.73 -15.16
CA GLU A 373 -17.42 -11.15 -15.96
C GLU A 373 -17.93 -10.03 -16.86
N THR A 374 -18.05 -8.82 -16.31
CA THR A 374 -18.52 -7.66 -17.07
C THR A 374 -17.56 -7.32 -18.22
N ILE A 375 -16.24 -7.36 -18.00
CA ILE A 375 -15.25 -7.12 -19.07
C ILE A 375 -15.40 -8.15 -20.20
N ALA A 376 -15.48 -9.44 -19.85
CA ALA A 376 -15.59 -10.52 -20.83
C ALA A 376 -16.86 -10.40 -21.65
N GLN A 377 -17.97 -10.02 -21.05
CA GLN A 377 -19.26 -9.90 -21.70
C GLN A 377 -19.38 -8.61 -22.54
N LEU A 378 -18.86 -7.48 -22.06
CA LEU A 378 -18.77 -6.25 -22.86
C LEU A 378 -17.98 -6.48 -24.15
N GLN A 379 -16.89 -7.26 -24.08
CA GLN A 379 -16.08 -7.59 -25.25
C GLN A 379 -16.86 -8.38 -26.30
N GLN A 380 -17.82 -9.22 -25.89
CA GLN A 380 -18.64 -10.02 -26.76
C GLN A 380 -19.85 -9.25 -27.30
N VAL A 381 -20.56 -8.54 -26.41
CA VAL A 381 -21.85 -7.89 -26.72
C VAL A 381 -21.68 -6.55 -27.43
N GLN A 382 -20.65 -5.79 -27.04
CA GLN A 382 -20.41 -4.44 -27.57
C GLN A 382 -18.90 -4.16 -27.64
N PRO A 383 -18.17 -4.66 -28.65
CA PRO A 383 -16.70 -4.54 -28.71
C PRO A 383 -16.19 -3.11 -28.91
N SER A 384 -17.04 -2.21 -29.45
CA SER A 384 -16.67 -0.81 -29.70
C SER A 384 -17.83 0.13 -29.40
N LEU A 385 -17.51 1.36 -29.03
CA LEU A 385 -18.47 2.43 -28.81
C LEU A 385 -18.03 3.71 -29.54
N PRO A 386 -18.98 4.59 -29.93
CA PRO A 386 -18.63 5.93 -30.36
C PRO A 386 -18.01 6.72 -29.18
N LYS A 387 -17.17 7.69 -29.54
CA LYS A 387 -16.53 8.54 -28.54
C LYS A 387 -17.57 9.36 -27.76
N GLY A 388 -17.43 9.39 -26.45
CA GLY A 388 -18.36 10.07 -25.55
C GLY A 388 -19.75 9.44 -25.51
N ALA A 389 -19.85 8.13 -25.76
CA ALA A 389 -21.13 7.41 -25.75
C ALA A 389 -21.85 7.55 -24.41
N HIS A 390 -23.17 7.61 -24.45
CA HIS A 390 -24.07 7.61 -23.31
C HIS A 390 -24.68 6.22 -23.16
N LEU A 391 -24.41 5.54 -22.04
CA LEU A 391 -24.86 4.18 -21.79
C LEU A 391 -25.85 4.13 -20.63
N PHE A 392 -26.84 3.25 -20.72
CA PHE A 392 -27.75 2.97 -19.63
C PHE A 392 -27.71 1.50 -19.24
N PHE A 393 -27.62 1.21 -17.95
CA PHE A 393 -27.71 -0.13 -17.40
C PHE A 393 -29.00 -0.26 -16.58
N GLU A 394 -29.96 -1.04 -17.11
CA GLU A 394 -31.19 -1.39 -16.40
C GLU A 394 -30.89 -2.25 -15.17
N SER A 395 -29.90 -3.15 -15.29
CA SER A 395 -29.34 -3.93 -14.19
C SER A 395 -27.87 -4.24 -14.46
N ASP A 396 -27.10 -4.45 -13.40
CA ASP A 396 -25.69 -4.79 -13.39
C ASP A 396 -25.29 -5.53 -12.11
N PRO A 397 -24.14 -6.24 -12.05
CA PRO A 397 -23.74 -7.04 -10.89
C PRO A 397 -23.13 -6.23 -9.76
N PHE A 398 -22.89 -4.91 -9.92
CA PHE A 398 -22.24 -4.09 -8.90
C PHE A 398 -23.24 -3.56 -7.87
N PRO A 399 -22.83 -3.32 -6.61
CA PRO A 399 -23.69 -2.69 -5.61
C PRO A 399 -24.20 -1.31 -6.05
N PRO A 400 -25.35 -0.86 -5.52
CA PRO A 400 -25.82 0.53 -5.75
C PRO A 400 -24.80 1.54 -5.27
N GLN A 401 -24.82 2.74 -5.87
CA GLN A 401 -23.98 3.88 -5.52
C GLN A 401 -22.45 3.60 -5.58
N THR A 402 -22.01 2.59 -6.36
CA THR A 402 -20.59 2.34 -6.63
C THR A 402 -20.22 2.83 -8.03
N PHE A 403 -19.03 3.40 -8.13
CA PHE A 403 -18.51 3.89 -9.42
C PHE A 403 -17.76 2.80 -10.23
N SER A 404 -17.69 1.56 -9.73
CA SER A 404 -16.89 0.49 -10.34
C SER A 404 -17.27 0.23 -11.78
N LEU A 405 -18.56 0.17 -12.11
CA LEU A 405 -19.03 -0.01 -13.48
C LEU A 405 -18.63 1.17 -14.39
N VAL A 406 -18.80 2.40 -13.91
CA VAL A 406 -18.44 3.62 -14.66
C VAL A 406 -16.94 3.60 -15.00
N PHE A 407 -16.10 3.33 -14.01
CA PHE A 407 -14.64 3.28 -14.21
C PHE A 407 -14.24 2.13 -15.14
N LEU A 408 -14.85 0.96 -14.96
CA LEU A 408 -14.63 -0.21 -15.82
C LEU A 408 -14.91 0.10 -17.29
N VAL A 409 -16.09 0.64 -17.59
CA VAL A 409 -16.53 0.97 -18.94
C VAL A 409 -15.58 1.99 -19.60
N ARG A 410 -15.27 3.08 -18.91
CA ARG A 410 -14.34 4.11 -19.39
C ARG A 410 -12.95 3.56 -19.69
N LEU A 411 -12.42 2.73 -18.82
CA LEU A 411 -11.10 2.13 -18.99
C LEU A 411 -11.06 1.06 -20.07
N PHE A 412 -12.10 0.25 -20.17
CA PHE A 412 -12.23 -0.80 -21.18
C PHE A 412 -12.25 -0.20 -22.59
N TYR A 413 -13.09 0.81 -22.83
CA TYR A 413 -13.18 1.50 -24.12
C TYR A 413 -12.10 2.59 -24.33
N ARG A 414 -11.23 2.80 -23.34
CA ARG A 414 -10.18 3.84 -23.36
C ARG A 414 -10.72 5.25 -23.63
N ASP A 415 -11.91 5.53 -23.14
CA ASP A 415 -12.57 6.82 -23.29
C ASP A 415 -13.17 7.27 -21.96
N LEU A 416 -12.53 8.27 -21.33
CA LEU A 416 -12.95 8.82 -20.05
C LEU A 416 -14.17 9.76 -20.16
N THR A 417 -14.60 10.07 -21.38
CA THR A 417 -15.75 10.93 -21.67
C THR A 417 -17.07 10.16 -21.76
N ILE A 418 -17.02 8.82 -21.73
CA ILE A 418 -18.24 7.98 -21.71
C ILE A 418 -19.03 8.27 -20.42
N GLU A 419 -20.34 8.45 -20.60
CA GLU A 419 -21.28 8.59 -19.50
C GLU A 419 -22.04 7.28 -19.28
N VAL A 420 -22.15 6.87 -18.03
CA VAL A 420 -22.84 5.65 -17.63
C VAL A 420 -23.89 5.98 -16.60
N ALA A 421 -25.15 5.74 -16.93
CA ALA A 421 -26.31 5.86 -16.04
C ALA A 421 -26.77 4.45 -15.61
N ARG A 422 -27.29 4.33 -14.39
CA ARG A 422 -27.68 3.06 -13.78
C ARG A 422 -29.05 3.20 -13.11
N ALA A 423 -30.00 2.31 -13.46
CA ALA A 423 -31.34 2.32 -12.88
C ALA A 423 -31.33 2.20 -11.35
N LYS A 424 -30.41 1.36 -10.80
CA LYS A 424 -30.27 1.14 -9.35
C LYS A 424 -29.69 2.33 -8.57
N ASP A 425 -29.13 3.33 -9.26
CA ASP A 425 -28.65 4.58 -8.65
C ASP A 425 -29.71 5.69 -8.71
N GLY A 426 -30.88 5.40 -9.26
CA GLY A 426 -32.01 6.33 -9.38
C GLY A 426 -32.01 7.14 -10.67
N ASP A 427 -31.14 6.80 -11.64
CA ASP A 427 -31.10 7.44 -12.94
C ASP A 427 -32.36 7.08 -13.74
N ALA A 428 -33.05 8.10 -14.26
CA ALA A 428 -34.28 7.90 -15.04
C ALA A 428 -33.95 7.32 -16.43
N ALA A 429 -34.66 6.25 -16.79
CA ALA A 429 -34.57 5.61 -18.10
C ALA A 429 -35.32 6.38 -19.17
N ASP A 430 -34.91 7.58 -19.54
CA ASP A 430 -35.32 8.09 -20.86
C ASP A 430 -34.42 7.46 -21.92
N SER A 431 -34.78 6.22 -22.30
CA SER A 431 -34.02 5.37 -23.22
C SER A 431 -33.80 5.99 -24.60
N ARG A 432 -34.45 7.08 -24.93
CA ARG A 432 -34.35 7.79 -26.23
C ARG A 432 -33.05 8.57 -26.39
N HIS A 433 -32.28 8.73 -25.30
CA HIS A 433 -31.05 9.51 -25.29
C HIS A 433 -29.77 8.69 -25.11
N PHE A 434 -29.86 7.35 -25.05
CA PHE A 434 -28.68 6.49 -24.82
C PHE A 434 -28.25 5.81 -26.13
N ASP A 435 -26.92 5.74 -26.37
CA ASP A 435 -26.31 5.05 -27.51
C ASP A 435 -26.44 3.52 -27.39
N ALA A 436 -26.49 2.99 -26.16
CA ALA A 436 -26.79 1.60 -25.87
C ALA A 436 -27.44 1.43 -24.50
N VAL A 437 -28.36 0.46 -24.42
CA VAL A 437 -29.02 0.03 -23.18
C VAL A 437 -28.67 -1.42 -22.91
N PHE A 438 -28.23 -1.71 -21.68
CA PHE A 438 -27.80 -3.03 -21.23
C PHE A 438 -28.62 -3.51 -20.04
N ARG A 439 -28.84 -4.82 -20.00
CA ARG A 439 -29.45 -5.52 -18.86
C ARG A 439 -28.57 -6.71 -18.50
N TRP A 440 -28.41 -6.93 -17.20
CA TRP A 440 -27.80 -8.12 -16.66
C TRP A 440 -28.90 -9.11 -16.33
N ASP A 441 -28.97 -10.22 -17.08
CA ASP A 441 -30.04 -11.23 -16.98
C ASP A 441 -29.38 -12.61 -16.82
N ASP A 442 -29.73 -13.35 -15.76
CA ASP A 442 -29.18 -14.68 -15.43
C ASP A 442 -27.65 -14.80 -15.57
N GLY A 443 -26.90 -13.80 -15.06
CA GLY A 443 -25.44 -13.77 -15.14
C GLY A 443 -24.89 -13.38 -16.54
N LYS A 444 -25.73 -12.94 -17.46
CA LYS A 444 -25.35 -12.51 -18.81
C LYS A 444 -25.71 -11.06 -19.07
N LEU A 445 -24.79 -10.34 -19.73
CA LEU A 445 -25.04 -8.99 -20.22
C LEU A 445 -25.77 -9.06 -21.57
N VAL A 446 -26.95 -8.49 -21.65
CA VAL A 446 -27.77 -8.43 -22.85
C VAL A 446 -27.95 -6.98 -23.27
N LYS A 447 -27.76 -6.71 -24.57
CA LYS A 447 -28.10 -5.42 -25.18
C LYS A 447 -29.58 -5.37 -25.49
N VAL A 448 -30.34 -4.46 -24.84
CA VAL A 448 -31.82 -4.43 -24.91
C VAL A 448 -32.33 -3.55 -26.02
N GLY A 449 -31.56 -2.59 -26.55
CA GLY A 449 -31.99 -1.71 -27.61
C GLY A 449 -30.92 -0.75 -28.14
N ARG A 450 -31.23 -0.13 -29.31
CA ARG A 450 -30.57 1.09 -29.82
C ARG A 450 -31.52 2.25 -29.57
N ALA A 451 -31.09 3.32 -28.94
CA ALA A 451 -31.81 4.57 -29.04
C ALA A 451 -31.72 5.07 -30.49
N SER A 452 -32.86 5.52 -31.08
CA SER A 452 -32.94 5.98 -32.45
C SER A 452 -31.98 7.14 -32.75
N SER A 453 -31.35 7.08 -33.94
CA SER A 453 -30.33 8.02 -34.40
C SER A 453 -30.89 9.34 -34.95
N ASP A 454 -31.79 10.00 -34.23
CA ASP A 454 -32.20 11.36 -34.58
C ASP A 454 -31.58 12.36 -33.60
N ARG A 455 -30.37 12.78 -33.94
CA ARG A 455 -29.66 13.86 -33.25
C ARG A 455 -30.21 15.21 -33.72
N HIS A 456 -31.04 15.85 -32.91
CA HIS A 456 -31.17 17.30 -32.95
C HIS A 456 -30.21 17.90 -31.89
N PRO A 457 -29.38 18.90 -32.29
CA PRO A 457 -28.45 19.51 -31.37
C PRO A 457 -29.16 20.57 -30.52
N ASN A 458 -29.58 20.23 -29.31
CA ASN A 458 -29.95 21.24 -28.36
C ASN A 458 -28.94 21.21 -27.18
N ARG A 459 -28.04 22.20 -27.20
CA ARG A 459 -27.07 22.49 -26.15
C ARG A 459 -27.80 23.00 -24.92
N GLY A 460 -28.00 22.14 -23.94
CA GLY A 460 -28.31 22.52 -22.56
C GLY A 460 -27.07 22.34 -21.70
N LEU A 461 -26.49 23.46 -21.28
CA LEU A 461 -25.37 23.52 -20.34
C LEU A 461 -25.74 22.88 -19.00
N TYR A 462 -25.30 21.67 -18.75
CA TYR A 462 -25.16 21.16 -17.39
C TYR A 462 -23.69 21.31 -16.95
N ARG A 463 -23.46 22.24 -16.03
CA ARG A 463 -22.21 22.40 -15.29
C ARG A 463 -21.90 21.07 -14.60
N ALA A 464 -20.77 20.48 -14.97
CA ALA A 464 -20.15 19.41 -14.21
C ALA A 464 -19.80 19.97 -12.81
N GLY A 465 -20.69 19.79 -11.88
CA GLY A 465 -20.38 19.95 -10.47
C GLY A 465 -19.37 18.87 -10.10
N ALA A 466 -18.23 19.27 -9.54
CA ALA A 466 -17.29 18.35 -8.92
C ALA A 466 -18.05 17.59 -7.80
N VAL A 467 -18.44 16.36 -8.11
CA VAL A 467 -19.02 15.46 -7.11
C VAL A 467 -17.86 15.00 -6.25
N ALA A 468 -17.73 15.64 -5.08
CA ALA A 468 -16.90 15.14 -4.01
C ALA A 468 -17.26 13.67 -3.75
N CYS A 469 -16.29 12.79 -3.78
CA CYS A 469 -16.42 11.39 -3.37
C CYS A 469 -16.92 11.37 -1.91
N ARG A 470 -18.23 11.33 -1.71
CA ARG A 470 -18.81 11.06 -0.40
C ARG A 470 -18.62 9.58 -0.14
N GLY A 471 -17.83 9.30 0.89
CA GLY A 471 -17.47 7.95 1.29
C GLY A 471 -18.70 7.07 1.54
N LEU A 472 -18.70 5.92 0.88
CA LEU A 472 -19.59 4.82 1.20
C LEU A 472 -19.00 4.02 2.38
N PRO A 473 -19.84 3.54 3.31
CA PRO A 473 -19.37 2.64 4.36
C PRO A 473 -18.98 1.29 3.74
N TRP A 474 -17.76 0.86 4.01
CA TRP A 474 -17.34 -0.52 3.77
C TRP A 474 -18.03 -1.43 4.79
N PRO A 475 -18.44 -2.65 4.42
CA PRO A 475 -18.92 -3.61 5.41
C PRO A 475 -17.81 -3.92 6.41
N ALA A 476 -18.21 -3.99 7.69
CA ALA A 476 -17.39 -4.27 8.86
C ALA A 476 -16.70 -5.64 8.81
#